data_552dcabf29419a5b2ad2760c60c7dca5
#
_entry.id   552dcabf29419a5b2ad2760c60c7dca5
#
_cell.length_a   1.000
_cell.length_b   1.000
_cell.length_c   1.000
_cell.angle_alpha   90.00
_cell.angle_beta   90.00
_cell.angle_gamma   90.00
#
_symmetry.space_group_name_H-M   'P 1'
#
loop_
_entity.id
_entity.type
_entity.pdbx_description
1 polymer ?
#
loop_
_entity_poly.entity_id
_entity_poly.type
_entity_poly.pdbx_seq_one_letter_code
_entity_poly.pdbx_strand_id
1 'polypeptide(L)'
;MASPASPRARVRALLQGQGDGRGIAVPQAHRLAARIQERDWDEFSCDPTQLANGLRDLADAINPDGVAVCLPDVLLEGGRDILTSEQGQAALEATRRLKASMGERVALVACLPGPSLLDSGIDGLLEAGKAFLAAGVHALVILGDDADDGPSVSLSTLANIARFHQAPTVGVPASLGLPAVELVPFDAPHPASGLVLTETHLPRETDVSELEDWVDTVRG
;
A
#
# COMPACT_ATOMS: atom_id res chain seq x y z
N MET A 1 -17.61 -15.11 -22.34
CA MET A 1 -17.10 -14.98 -20.98
C MET A 1 -16.51 -13.58 -20.87
N ALA A 2 -16.91 -12.76 -19.89
CA ALA A 2 -16.28 -11.47 -19.66
C ALA A 2 -14.82 -11.69 -19.24
N SER A 3 -13.88 -10.87 -19.78
CA SER A 3 -12.49 -10.89 -19.34
C SER A 3 -12.45 -10.54 -17.84
N PRO A 4 -11.63 -11.21 -17.03
CA PRO A 4 -11.52 -10.86 -15.62
C PRO A 4 -11.16 -9.38 -15.48
N ALA A 5 -11.81 -8.69 -14.54
CA ALA A 5 -11.51 -7.29 -14.28
C ALA A 5 -10.05 -7.13 -13.85
N SER A 6 -9.37 -6.08 -14.33
CA SER A 6 -7.99 -5.80 -13.90
C SER A 6 -7.95 -5.49 -12.41
N PRO A 7 -6.83 -5.73 -11.69
CA PRO A 7 -6.69 -5.41 -10.27
C PRO A 7 -7.08 -3.96 -9.95
N ARG A 8 -6.69 -3.01 -10.79
CA ARG A 8 -7.11 -1.61 -10.68
C ARG A 8 -8.63 -1.43 -10.76
N ALA A 9 -9.30 -2.14 -11.68
CA ALA A 9 -10.76 -2.08 -11.79
C ALA A 9 -11.45 -2.68 -10.56
N ARG A 10 -10.90 -3.76 -9.99
CA ARG A 10 -11.38 -4.38 -8.75
C ARG A 10 -11.24 -3.43 -7.55
N VAL A 11 -10.09 -2.77 -7.39
CA VAL A 11 -9.89 -1.74 -6.35
C VAL A 11 -10.92 -0.61 -6.50
N ARG A 12 -11.17 -0.16 -7.73
CA ARG A 12 -12.20 0.86 -7.98
C ARG A 12 -13.61 0.38 -7.61
N ALA A 13 -13.93 -0.89 -7.89
CA ALA A 13 -15.24 -1.47 -7.56
C ALA A 13 -15.50 -1.48 -6.05
N LEU A 14 -14.45 -1.56 -5.21
CA LEU A 14 -14.60 -1.44 -3.74
C LEU A 14 -15.23 -0.11 -3.32
N LEU A 15 -14.93 1.01 -4.01
CA LEU A 15 -15.58 2.32 -3.75
C LEU A 15 -17.10 2.29 -3.96
N GLN A 16 -17.56 1.38 -4.79
CA GLN A 16 -18.98 1.28 -5.19
C GLN A 16 -19.70 0.17 -4.41
N GLY A 17 -19.02 -0.49 -3.45
CA GLY A 17 -19.58 -1.64 -2.76
C GLY A 17 -19.84 -2.85 -3.70
N GLN A 18 -19.15 -2.90 -4.84
CA GLN A 18 -19.32 -3.90 -5.90
C GLN A 18 -18.13 -4.87 -5.97
N GLY A 19 -17.52 -5.19 -4.82
CA GLY A 19 -16.48 -6.21 -4.74
C GLY A 19 -16.99 -7.57 -5.23
N ASP A 20 -16.16 -8.32 -5.93
CA ASP A 20 -16.45 -9.68 -6.40
C ASP A 20 -16.32 -10.75 -5.30
N GLY A 21 -16.09 -10.34 -4.07
CA GLY A 21 -15.91 -11.23 -2.91
C GLY A 21 -14.51 -11.85 -2.79
N ARG A 22 -13.60 -11.55 -3.73
CA ARG A 22 -12.21 -12.03 -3.71
C ARG A 22 -11.28 -11.00 -3.08
N GLY A 23 -10.28 -11.47 -2.36
CA GLY A 23 -9.22 -10.63 -1.82
C GLY A 23 -8.40 -9.95 -2.92
N ILE A 24 -8.00 -8.72 -2.68
CA ILE A 24 -7.02 -7.97 -3.47
C ILE A 24 -5.72 -8.00 -2.69
N ALA A 25 -4.87 -8.98 -3.00
CA ALA A 25 -3.64 -9.26 -2.27
C ALA A 25 -2.56 -8.19 -2.51
N VAL A 26 -2.12 -7.54 -1.44
CA VAL A 26 -1.09 -6.48 -1.44
C VAL A 26 -0.06 -6.78 -0.34
N PRO A 27 0.97 -7.57 -0.63
CA PRO A 27 1.97 -7.91 0.38
C PRO A 27 2.87 -6.71 0.74
N GLN A 28 3.20 -6.59 2.01
CA GLN A 28 4.16 -5.61 2.53
C GLN A 28 5.58 -6.20 2.48
N ALA A 29 6.23 -6.19 1.31
CA ALA A 29 7.44 -6.99 1.06
C ALA A 29 8.63 -6.18 0.48
N HIS A 30 8.83 -4.93 0.92
CA HIS A 30 9.92 -4.07 0.43
C HIS A 30 11.31 -4.64 0.73
N ARG A 31 11.51 -5.26 1.90
CA ARG A 31 12.81 -5.90 2.25
C ARG A 31 13.11 -7.09 1.36
N LEU A 32 12.10 -7.86 0.97
CA LEU A 32 12.23 -8.91 -0.03
C LEU A 32 12.56 -8.34 -1.42
N ALA A 33 11.91 -7.24 -1.82
CA ALA A 33 12.20 -6.55 -3.08
C ALA A 33 13.66 -6.06 -3.15
N ALA A 34 14.20 -5.52 -2.04
CA ALA A 34 15.61 -5.15 -1.93
C ALA A 34 16.54 -6.36 -2.12
N ARG A 35 16.18 -7.54 -1.56
CA ARG A 35 16.94 -8.79 -1.74
C ARG A 35 16.92 -9.27 -3.19
N ILE A 36 15.77 -9.25 -3.85
CA ILE A 36 15.65 -9.64 -5.26
C ILE A 36 16.58 -8.79 -6.15
N GLN A 37 16.76 -7.51 -5.81
CA GLN A 37 17.67 -6.59 -6.50
C GLN A 37 19.13 -6.70 -5.99
N GLU A 38 19.42 -7.55 -5.00
CA GLU A 38 20.73 -7.67 -4.34
C GLU A 38 21.24 -6.31 -3.81
N ARG A 39 20.33 -5.47 -3.28
CA ARG A 39 20.63 -4.13 -2.79
C ARG A 39 20.71 -4.05 -1.28
N ASP A 40 21.53 -3.13 -0.80
CA ASP A 40 21.50 -2.70 0.59
C ASP A 40 20.18 -2.00 0.90
N TRP A 41 19.68 -2.17 2.12
CA TRP A 41 18.37 -1.63 2.50
C TRP A 41 18.33 -0.10 2.51
N ASP A 42 19.36 0.53 3.07
CA ASP A 42 19.40 1.99 3.23
C ASP A 42 19.46 2.67 1.84
N GLU A 43 20.26 2.11 0.92
CA GLU A 43 20.31 2.59 -0.46
C GLU A 43 18.99 2.34 -1.19
N PHE A 44 18.42 1.13 -1.06
CA PHE A 44 17.18 0.74 -1.72
C PHE A 44 15.99 1.61 -1.31
N SER A 45 15.85 1.91 -0.02
CA SER A 45 14.71 2.67 0.50
C SER A 45 14.74 4.14 0.14
N CYS A 46 15.93 4.71 -0.18
CA CYS A 46 16.14 6.11 -0.51
C CYS A 46 16.31 6.38 -2.02
N ASP A 47 16.55 5.35 -2.84
CA ASP A 47 16.70 5.51 -4.29
C ASP A 47 15.40 5.17 -5.04
N PRO A 48 14.75 6.14 -5.71
CA PRO A 48 13.48 5.90 -6.39
C PRO A 48 13.60 4.93 -7.58
N THR A 49 14.78 4.78 -8.18
CA THR A 49 14.99 3.84 -9.30
C THR A 49 15.08 2.42 -8.79
N GLN A 50 15.86 2.21 -7.72
CA GLN A 50 16.00 0.89 -7.10
C GLN A 50 14.68 0.43 -6.50
N LEU A 51 13.98 1.32 -5.79
CA LEU A 51 12.65 1.03 -5.21
C LEU A 51 11.64 0.66 -6.31
N ALA A 52 11.53 1.44 -7.39
CA ALA A 52 10.60 1.14 -8.48
C ALA A 52 10.96 -0.17 -9.20
N ASN A 53 12.23 -0.43 -9.45
CA ASN A 53 12.68 -1.67 -10.09
C ASN A 53 12.42 -2.88 -9.19
N GLY A 54 12.78 -2.81 -7.91
CA GLY A 54 12.59 -3.92 -6.99
C GLY A 54 11.12 -4.27 -6.77
N LEU A 55 10.25 -3.27 -6.63
CA LEU A 55 8.81 -3.50 -6.51
C LEU A 55 8.20 -4.06 -7.80
N ARG A 56 8.70 -3.67 -8.97
CA ARG A 56 8.29 -4.27 -10.24
C ARG A 56 8.73 -5.73 -10.34
N ASP A 57 9.99 -6.02 -10.03
CA ASP A 57 10.54 -7.37 -10.13
C ASP A 57 9.89 -8.32 -9.11
N LEU A 58 9.58 -7.81 -7.90
CA LEU A 58 8.75 -8.53 -6.94
C LEU A 58 7.37 -8.85 -7.52
N ALA A 59 6.70 -7.85 -8.12
CA ALA A 59 5.39 -8.06 -8.72
C ALA A 59 5.42 -9.02 -9.92
N ASP A 60 6.51 -9.06 -10.66
CA ASP A 60 6.71 -10.03 -11.75
C ASP A 60 6.94 -11.45 -11.20
N ALA A 61 7.56 -11.58 -10.02
CA ALA A 61 7.83 -12.87 -9.40
C ALA A 61 6.61 -13.52 -8.76
N ILE A 62 5.75 -12.73 -8.07
CA ILE A 62 4.62 -13.26 -7.28
C ILE A 62 3.24 -12.92 -7.83
N ASN A 63 3.17 -12.17 -8.92
CA ASN A 63 1.92 -11.76 -9.60
C ASN A 63 0.80 -11.29 -8.65
N PRO A 64 1.02 -10.30 -7.76
CA PRO A 64 0.03 -9.84 -6.80
C PRO A 64 -1.05 -9.00 -7.47
N ASP A 65 -2.18 -8.76 -6.80
CA ASP A 65 -3.20 -7.82 -7.29
C ASP A 65 -2.78 -6.36 -7.10
N GLY A 66 -1.99 -6.09 -6.07
CA GLY A 66 -1.47 -4.77 -5.81
C GLY A 66 -0.07 -4.77 -5.24
N VAL A 67 0.59 -3.63 -5.37
CA VAL A 67 1.93 -3.36 -4.84
C VAL A 67 1.82 -2.19 -3.87
N ALA A 68 2.26 -2.40 -2.64
CA ALA A 68 2.49 -1.32 -1.69
C ALA A 68 3.66 -0.47 -2.19
N VAL A 69 3.43 0.81 -2.51
CA VAL A 69 4.48 1.71 -3.02
C VAL A 69 5.25 2.40 -1.91
N CYS A 70 4.71 2.41 -0.71
CA CYS A 70 5.34 2.85 0.53
C CYS A 70 4.73 2.09 1.71
N LEU A 71 5.49 2.02 2.80
CA LEU A 71 5.07 1.38 4.05
C LEU A 71 5.34 2.34 5.21
N PRO A 72 4.51 2.34 6.28
CA PRO A 72 4.67 3.26 7.41
C PRO A 72 6.03 3.18 8.09
N ASP A 73 6.53 1.97 8.37
CA ASP A 73 7.82 1.76 9.01
C ASP A 73 8.97 2.33 8.16
N VAL A 74 8.94 2.11 6.85
CA VAL A 74 9.94 2.66 5.91
C VAL A 74 9.90 4.17 5.85
N LEU A 75 8.69 4.75 5.76
CA LEU A 75 8.52 6.20 5.71
C LEU A 75 9.02 6.89 6.99
N LEU A 76 8.83 6.23 8.15
CA LEU A 76 9.21 6.75 9.46
C LEU A 76 10.70 6.55 9.79
N GLU A 77 11.43 5.68 9.09
CA GLU A 77 12.90 5.57 9.19
C GLU A 77 13.60 6.90 8.87
N GLY A 78 13.08 7.68 7.92
CA GLY A 78 13.59 8.99 7.54
C GLY A 78 13.11 10.16 8.39
N GLY A 79 12.32 9.89 9.43
CA GLY A 79 11.69 10.92 10.27
C GLY A 79 10.17 10.95 10.12
N ARG A 80 9.53 11.80 10.92
CA ARG A 80 8.06 11.87 10.99
C ARG A 80 7.41 12.84 10.01
N ASP A 81 8.19 13.47 9.14
CA ASP A 81 7.70 14.29 8.03
C ASP A 81 7.95 13.56 6.71
N ILE A 82 6.91 12.90 6.21
CA ILE A 82 6.98 12.04 5.03
C ILE A 82 7.45 12.81 3.79
N LEU A 83 6.96 14.03 3.59
CA LEU A 83 7.19 14.76 2.35
C LEU A 83 8.59 15.36 2.24
N THR A 84 9.31 15.50 3.34
CA THR A 84 10.69 16.02 3.38
C THR A 84 11.74 14.93 3.57
N SER A 85 11.34 13.71 3.97
CA SER A 85 12.25 12.58 4.14
C SER A 85 12.71 12.02 2.78
N GLU A 86 13.93 11.46 2.75
CA GLU A 86 14.49 10.81 1.55
C GLU A 86 13.62 9.62 1.11
N GLN A 87 13.16 8.80 2.06
CA GLN A 87 12.29 7.66 1.81
C GLN A 87 10.94 8.09 1.22
N GLY A 88 10.33 9.15 1.75
CA GLY A 88 9.07 9.68 1.25
C GLY A 88 9.19 10.24 -0.17
N GLN A 89 10.27 10.97 -0.46
CA GLN A 89 10.55 11.48 -1.80
C GLN A 89 10.85 10.34 -2.78
N ALA A 90 11.63 9.33 -2.37
CA ALA A 90 11.90 8.14 -3.16
C ALA A 90 10.61 7.37 -3.48
N ALA A 91 9.74 7.16 -2.49
CA ALA A 91 8.46 6.48 -2.67
C ALA A 91 7.53 7.24 -3.63
N LEU A 92 7.44 8.56 -3.53
CA LEU A 92 6.64 9.37 -4.45
C LEU A 92 7.13 9.28 -5.89
N GLU A 93 8.44 9.39 -6.11
CA GLU A 93 9.00 9.29 -7.46
C GLU A 93 8.93 7.85 -8.01
N ALA A 94 9.18 6.83 -7.17
CA ALA A 94 8.98 5.43 -7.53
C ALA A 94 7.51 5.16 -7.93
N THR A 95 6.55 5.75 -7.21
CA THR A 95 5.12 5.64 -7.55
C THR A 95 4.82 6.14 -8.97
N ARG A 96 5.36 7.31 -9.36
CA ARG A 96 5.17 7.85 -10.72
C ARG A 96 5.73 6.91 -11.78
N ARG A 97 6.90 6.33 -11.55
CA ARG A 97 7.54 5.37 -12.47
C ARG A 97 6.75 4.07 -12.57
N LEU A 98 6.31 3.51 -11.44
CA LEU A 98 5.47 2.32 -11.40
C LEU A 98 4.11 2.57 -12.08
N LYS A 99 3.52 3.75 -11.89
CA LYS A 99 2.30 4.14 -12.59
C LYS A 99 2.46 4.11 -14.10
N ALA A 100 3.57 4.60 -14.61
CA ALA A 100 3.85 4.61 -16.04
C ALA A 100 4.13 3.21 -16.61
N SER A 101 4.77 2.32 -15.84
CA SER A 101 5.25 1.00 -16.32
C SER A 101 4.27 -0.14 -16.07
N MET A 102 3.50 -0.11 -14.97
CA MET A 102 2.67 -1.24 -14.58
C MET A 102 1.30 -0.88 -13.99
N GLY A 103 0.92 0.40 -13.97
CA GLY A 103 -0.31 0.87 -13.29
C GLY A 103 -1.63 0.35 -13.87
N GLU A 104 -1.63 -0.33 -15.01
CA GLU A 104 -2.81 -1.02 -15.55
C GLU A 104 -2.81 -2.52 -15.18
N ARG A 105 -1.65 -3.09 -14.89
CA ARG A 105 -1.48 -4.52 -14.59
C ARG A 105 -1.68 -4.83 -13.11
N VAL A 106 -1.24 -3.95 -12.20
CA VAL A 106 -1.38 -4.10 -10.75
C VAL A 106 -1.95 -2.83 -10.13
N ALA A 107 -2.60 -2.95 -8.98
CA ALA A 107 -3.01 -1.79 -8.20
C ALA A 107 -1.80 -1.21 -7.45
N LEU A 108 -1.60 0.11 -7.49
CA LEU A 108 -0.61 0.80 -6.68
C LEU A 108 -1.28 1.30 -5.40
N VAL A 109 -0.76 0.90 -4.25
CA VAL A 109 -1.35 1.17 -2.94
C VAL A 109 -0.34 1.92 -2.07
N ALA A 110 -0.71 3.10 -1.57
CA ALA A 110 0.10 3.79 -0.58
C ALA A 110 -0.37 3.42 0.82
N CYS A 111 0.51 2.80 1.59
CA CYS A 111 0.31 2.50 3.01
C CYS A 111 0.97 3.62 3.82
N LEU A 112 0.15 4.47 4.46
CA LEU A 112 0.59 5.64 5.20
C LEU A 112 0.44 5.40 6.70
N PRO A 113 1.33 5.95 7.55
CA PRO A 113 1.17 5.90 8.99
C PRO A 113 -0.06 6.69 9.44
N GLY A 114 -0.63 6.30 10.58
CA GLY A 114 -1.67 7.08 11.24
C GLY A 114 -1.18 8.46 11.69
N PRO A 115 -2.11 9.40 11.93
CA PRO A 115 -1.75 10.77 12.28
C PRO A 115 -0.96 10.90 13.57
N SER A 116 -1.14 10.02 14.56
CA SER A 116 -0.39 10.00 15.83
C SER A 116 1.12 9.78 15.64
N LEU A 117 1.51 9.14 14.54
CA LEU A 117 2.89 8.81 14.21
C LEU A 117 3.63 9.92 13.46
N LEU A 118 2.94 11.01 13.07
CA LEU A 118 3.49 12.13 12.32
C LEU A 118 3.67 13.38 13.19
N ASP A 119 4.73 14.12 12.96
CA ASP A 119 4.99 15.40 13.68
C ASP A 119 3.91 16.45 13.39
N SER A 120 3.45 16.52 12.15
CA SER A 120 2.36 17.38 11.71
C SER A 120 0.97 16.75 11.92
N GLY A 121 0.90 15.57 12.54
CA GLY A 121 -0.35 14.89 12.83
C GLY A 121 -1.21 14.67 11.58
N ILE A 122 -2.48 15.01 11.72
CA ILE A 122 -3.47 14.82 10.64
C ILE A 122 -3.20 15.69 9.40
N ASP A 123 -2.60 16.87 9.56
CA ASP A 123 -2.28 17.76 8.43
C ASP A 123 -1.15 17.14 7.59
N GLY A 124 -0.14 16.55 8.22
CA GLY A 124 0.92 15.81 7.54
C GLY A 124 0.38 14.61 6.76
N LEU A 125 -0.54 13.85 7.35
CA LEU A 125 -1.21 12.75 6.68
C LEU A 125 -2.02 13.24 5.46
N LEU A 126 -2.75 14.35 5.61
CA LEU A 126 -3.55 14.93 4.52
C LEU A 126 -2.66 15.35 3.34
N GLU A 127 -1.55 16.01 3.60
CA GLU A 127 -0.62 16.44 2.54
C GLU A 127 0.09 15.25 1.89
N ALA A 128 0.54 14.26 2.68
CA ALA A 128 1.13 13.03 2.15
C ALA A 128 0.12 12.27 1.27
N GLY A 129 -1.11 12.09 1.74
CA GLY A 129 -2.17 11.43 0.98
C GLY A 129 -2.46 12.11 -0.35
N LYS A 130 -2.55 13.46 -0.37
CA LYS A 130 -2.70 14.24 -1.61
C LYS A 130 -1.53 14.03 -2.57
N ALA A 131 -0.30 14.01 -2.07
CA ALA A 131 0.90 13.82 -2.87
C ALA A 131 0.92 12.43 -3.55
N PHE A 132 0.60 11.36 -2.80
CA PHE A 132 0.51 10.01 -3.36
C PHE A 132 -0.66 9.86 -4.34
N LEU A 133 -1.82 10.46 -4.09
CA LEU A 133 -2.93 10.49 -5.05
C LEU A 133 -2.52 11.20 -6.34
N ALA A 134 -1.83 12.33 -6.25
CA ALA A 134 -1.31 13.04 -7.42
C ALA A 134 -0.21 12.24 -8.14
N ALA A 135 0.58 11.43 -7.44
CA ALA A 135 1.54 10.49 -8.03
C ALA A 135 0.87 9.31 -8.75
N GLY A 136 -0.41 9.05 -8.48
CA GLY A 136 -1.24 8.11 -9.24
C GLY A 136 -1.49 6.77 -8.56
N VAL A 137 -1.48 6.70 -7.23
CA VAL A 137 -1.92 5.51 -6.50
C VAL A 137 -3.40 5.21 -6.75
N HIS A 138 -3.76 3.96 -6.61
CA HIS A 138 -5.11 3.46 -6.83
C HIS A 138 -5.89 3.23 -5.51
N ALA A 139 -5.20 3.25 -4.37
CA ALA A 139 -5.79 3.21 -3.04
C ALA A 139 -4.86 3.87 -2.01
N LEU A 140 -5.46 4.38 -0.93
CA LEU A 140 -4.75 4.77 0.29
C LEU A 140 -5.13 3.80 1.41
N VAL A 141 -4.15 3.33 2.15
CA VAL A 141 -4.31 2.56 3.38
C VAL A 141 -3.69 3.35 4.52
N ILE A 142 -4.45 3.60 5.58
CA ILE A 142 -3.97 4.28 6.77
C ILE A 142 -3.75 3.22 7.85
N LEU A 143 -2.51 3.01 8.24
CA LEU A 143 -2.12 2.09 9.30
C LEU A 143 -1.80 2.90 10.55
N GLY A 144 -2.81 3.11 11.37
CA GLY A 144 -2.72 3.82 12.64
C GLY A 144 -2.41 2.89 13.82
N ASP A 145 -2.33 3.48 15.00
CA ASP A 145 -2.20 2.79 16.26
C ASP A 145 -3.40 3.12 17.19
N ASP A 146 -3.37 2.58 18.43
CA ASP A 146 -4.44 2.78 19.40
C ASP A 146 -4.56 4.24 19.88
N ALA A 147 -3.57 5.10 19.59
CA ALA A 147 -3.60 6.52 19.91
C ALA A 147 -4.37 7.35 18.86
N ASP A 148 -4.70 6.74 17.72
CA ASP A 148 -5.50 7.37 16.66
C ASP A 148 -7.00 7.28 16.98
N ASP A 149 -7.45 8.11 17.91
CA ASP A 149 -8.83 8.10 18.41
C ASP A 149 -9.80 8.87 17.49
N GLY A 150 -10.76 8.14 16.94
CA GLY A 150 -12.00 8.65 16.35
C GLY A 150 -11.90 9.18 14.92
N PRO A 151 -13.06 9.24 14.25
CA PRO A 151 -13.15 9.79 12.90
C PRO A 151 -12.88 11.30 12.93
N SER A 152 -11.86 11.77 12.24
CA SER A 152 -11.57 13.19 12.12
C SER A 152 -12.19 13.77 10.85
N VAL A 153 -12.53 15.07 10.90
CA VAL A 153 -12.99 15.82 9.71
C VAL A 153 -11.94 15.77 8.60
N SER A 154 -10.67 15.76 8.96
CA SER A 154 -9.54 15.73 8.01
C SER A 154 -9.38 14.37 7.34
N LEU A 155 -9.61 13.25 8.03
CA LEU A 155 -9.68 11.91 7.41
C LEU A 155 -10.85 11.83 6.42
N SER A 156 -12.00 12.35 6.80
CA SER A 156 -13.15 12.45 5.87
C SER A 156 -12.84 13.31 4.65
N THR A 157 -12.06 14.39 4.83
CA THR A 157 -11.59 15.24 3.74
C THR A 157 -10.64 14.47 2.83
N LEU A 158 -9.68 13.74 3.38
CA LEU A 158 -8.77 12.89 2.61
C LEU A 158 -9.53 11.83 1.82
N ALA A 159 -10.49 11.15 2.45
CA ALA A 159 -11.33 10.15 1.78
C ALA A 159 -12.16 10.76 0.64
N ASN A 160 -12.66 11.99 0.77
CA ASN A 160 -13.38 12.69 -0.30
C ASN A 160 -12.44 13.07 -1.45
N ILE A 161 -11.22 13.54 -1.17
CA ILE A 161 -10.21 13.82 -2.19
C ILE A 161 -9.83 12.53 -2.92
N ALA A 162 -9.59 11.44 -2.19
CA ALA A 162 -9.26 10.14 -2.77
C ALA A 162 -10.39 9.63 -3.69
N ARG A 163 -11.64 9.81 -3.27
CA ARG A 163 -12.81 9.46 -4.10
C ARG A 163 -12.84 10.24 -5.43
N PHE A 164 -12.46 11.51 -5.42
CA PHE A 164 -12.30 12.29 -6.66
C PHE A 164 -11.25 11.67 -7.59
N HIS A 165 -10.15 11.14 -7.03
CA HIS A 165 -9.14 10.38 -7.77
C HIS A 165 -9.56 8.93 -8.08
N GLN A 166 -10.78 8.52 -7.73
CA GLN A 166 -11.29 7.16 -7.87
C GLN A 166 -10.46 6.13 -7.09
N ALA A 167 -9.89 6.54 -5.97
CA ALA A 167 -9.11 5.72 -5.06
C ALA A 167 -9.88 5.52 -3.74
N PRO A 168 -10.09 4.27 -3.25
CA PRO A 168 -10.59 4.04 -1.91
C PRO A 168 -9.57 4.50 -0.86
N THR A 169 -10.09 4.95 0.28
CA THR A 169 -9.30 5.13 1.51
C THR A 169 -9.84 4.14 2.53
N VAL A 170 -8.97 3.28 3.01
CA VAL A 170 -9.26 2.24 4.01
C VAL A 170 -8.27 2.35 5.16
N GLY A 171 -8.52 1.73 6.28
CA GLY A 171 -7.56 1.81 7.38
C GLY A 171 -7.84 0.90 8.57
N VAL A 172 -6.87 0.81 9.45
CA VAL A 172 -6.93 0.24 10.79
C VAL A 172 -6.26 1.21 11.77
N PRO A 173 -6.70 1.28 13.02
CA PRO A 173 -7.83 0.55 13.61
C PRO A 173 -9.19 1.10 13.15
N ALA A 174 -10.26 0.40 13.49
CA ALA A 174 -11.63 0.81 13.14
C ALA A 174 -12.04 2.17 13.76
N SER A 175 -11.36 2.60 14.82
CA SER A 175 -11.50 3.93 15.44
C SER A 175 -11.24 5.09 14.48
N LEU A 176 -10.45 4.90 13.41
CA LEU A 176 -10.25 5.90 12.37
C LEU A 176 -11.54 6.26 11.59
N GLY A 177 -12.60 5.43 11.69
CA GLY A 177 -13.85 5.66 10.98
C GLY A 177 -13.76 5.48 9.46
N LEU A 178 -12.72 4.80 8.98
CA LEU A 178 -12.54 4.41 7.59
C LEU A 178 -13.07 2.98 7.36
N PRO A 179 -13.44 2.63 6.11
CA PRO A 179 -13.66 1.22 5.77
C PRO A 179 -12.43 0.39 6.12
N ALA A 180 -12.65 -0.81 6.65
CA ALA A 180 -11.56 -1.68 7.10
C ALA A 180 -10.72 -2.20 5.92
N VAL A 181 -9.43 -2.32 6.16
CA VAL A 181 -8.50 -3.18 5.42
C VAL A 181 -8.30 -4.45 6.23
N GLU A 182 -8.18 -5.58 5.56
CA GLU A 182 -7.93 -6.85 6.23
C GLU A 182 -6.41 -7.09 6.33
N LEU A 183 -5.93 -7.40 7.54
CA LEU A 183 -4.55 -7.79 7.80
C LEU A 183 -4.53 -9.31 7.97
N VAL A 184 -3.85 -10.02 7.07
CA VAL A 184 -3.77 -11.48 7.07
C VAL A 184 -2.36 -11.92 7.43
N PRO A 185 -2.20 -12.79 8.47
CA PRO A 185 -0.90 -13.32 8.85
C PRO A 185 -0.23 -14.06 7.69
N PHE A 186 1.09 -13.90 7.57
CA PHE A 186 1.84 -14.56 6.51
C PHE A 186 1.98 -16.08 6.74
N ASP A 187 2.14 -16.48 7.99
CA ASP A 187 2.30 -17.89 8.42
C ASP A 187 1.00 -18.67 8.54
N ALA A 188 -0.15 -17.98 8.50
CA ALA A 188 -1.48 -18.56 8.60
C ALA A 188 -2.46 -17.92 7.59
N PRO A 189 -2.17 -17.98 6.27
CA PRO A 189 -2.99 -17.32 5.27
C PRO A 189 -4.38 -17.96 5.18
N HIS A 190 -5.39 -17.14 4.90
CA HIS A 190 -6.75 -17.57 4.68
C HIS A 190 -7.42 -16.75 3.56
N PRO A 191 -8.44 -17.29 2.88
CA PRO A 191 -9.22 -16.52 1.92
C PRO A 191 -9.84 -15.29 2.59
N ALA A 192 -9.74 -14.16 1.93
CA ALA A 192 -10.18 -12.88 2.45
C ALA A 192 -10.97 -12.10 1.40
N SER A 193 -11.51 -10.96 1.75
CA SER A 193 -12.28 -10.11 0.84
C SER A 193 -11.88 -8.65 0.95
N GLY A 194 -12.06 -7.89 -0.13
CA GLY A 194 -11.67 -6.50 -0.16
C GLY A 194 -10.18 -6.29 -0.35
N LEU A 195 -9.64 -5.21 0.21
CA LEU A 195 -8.20 -4.93 0.18
C LEU A 195 -7.52 -5.65 1.34
N VAL A 196 -6.49 -6.42 1.04
CA VAL A 196 -5.82 -7.32 2.00
C VAL A 196 -4.32 -7.07 1.98
N LEU A 197 -3.75 -6.84 3.17
CA LEU A 197 -2.30 -6.74 3.35
C LEU A 197 -1.78 -7.90 4.22
N THR A 198 -0.50 -8.22 4.11
CA THR A 198 0.17 -8.99 5.18
C THR A 198 0.08 -8.21 6.50
N GLU A 199 -0.09 -8.92 7.62
CA GLU A 199 -0.22 -8.29 8.95
C GLU A 199 0.99 -7.43 9.30
N THR A 200 2.18 -7.84 8.85
CA THR A 200 3.43 -7.14 9.08
C THR A 200 4.24 -6.96 7.79
N HIS A 201 5.22 -6.04 7.83
CA HIS A 201 6.24 -5.94 6.81
C HIS A 201 7.09 -7.23 6.81
N LEU A 202 7.16 -7.89 5.66
CA LEU A 202 7.82 -9.19 5.55
C LEU A 202 9.35 -9.07 5.65
N PRO A 203 10.00 -10.03 6.35
CA PRO A 203 11.45 -10.10 6.44
C PRO A 203 12.13 -10.22 5.08
N ARG A 204 13.41 -9.84 5.03
CA ARG A 204 14.24 -9.96 3.83
C ARG A 204 14.38 -11.41 3.36
N GLU A 205 14.40 -12.35 4.30
CA GLU A 205 14.61 -13.79 4.09
C GLU A 205 13.35 -14.53 3.64
N THR A 206 12.20 -13.87 3.58
CA THR A 206 10.93 -14.47 3.13
C THR A 206 11.12 -15.20 1.79
N ASP A 207 10.63 -16.43 1.69
CA ASP A 207 10.67 -17.18 0.45
C ASP A 207 9.67 -16.63 -0.57
N VAL A 208 10.09 -16.49 -1.82
CA VAL A 208 9.26 -15.96 -2.90
C VAL A 208 8.09 -16.89 -3.20
N SER A 209 8.32 -18.22 -3.15
CA SER A 209 7.26 -19.19 -3.41
C SER A 209 6.22 -19.23 -2.29
N GLU A 210 6.62 -19.08 -1.03
CA GLU A 210 5.69 -18.96 0.08
C GLU A 210 4.83 -17.69 -0.03
N LEU A 211 5.42 -16.59 -0.54
CA LEU A 211 4.68 -15.36 -0.77
C LEU A 211 3.70 -15.47 -1.94
N GLU A 212 4.05 -16.20 -3.00
CA GLU A 212 3.14 -16.53 -4.10
C GLU A 212 1.95 -17.35 -3.59
N ASP A 213 2.20 -18.39 -2.78
CA ASP A 213 1.18 -19.21 -2.13
C ASP A 213 0.25 -18.37 -1.22
N TRP A 214 0.82 -17.42 -0.48
CA TRP A 214 0.04 -16.49 0.33
C TRP A 214 -0.91 -15.64 -0.55
N VAL A 215 -0.39 -15.10 -1.65
CA VAL A 215 -1.19 -14.30 -2.61
C VAL A 215 -2.36 -15.13 -3.16
N ASP A 216 -2.11 -16.37 -3.57
CA ASP A 216 -3.13 -17.25 -4.13
C ASP A 216 -4.16 -17.66 -3.07
N THR A 217 -3.72 -17.95 -1.84
CA THR A 217 -4.62 -18.29 -0.73
C THR A 217 -5.57 -17.14 -0.39
N VAL A 218 -5.06 -15.91 -0.31
CA VAL A 218 -5.87 -14.72 -0.03
C VAL A 218 -6.94 -14.48 -1.09
N ARG A 219 -6.64 -14.79 -2.33
CA ARG A 219 -7.60 -14.67 -3.45
C ARG A 219 -8.75 -15.67 -3.38
N GLY A 220 -8.57 -16.83 -2.79
CA GLY A 220 -9.55 -17.91 -2.68
C GLY A 220 -9.65 -18.76 -3.94
#